data_1ee707f815ba2f2e03d4e3383b8039bb
#
_entry.id   1ee707f815ba2f2e03d4e3383b8039bb
#
_cell.length_a   1.000
_cell.length_b   1.000
_cell.length_c   1.000
_cell.angle_alpha   90.00
_cell.angle_beta   90.00
_cell.angle_gamma   90.00
#
_symmetry.space_group_name_H-M   'P 1'
#
loop_
_entity.id
_entity.type
_entity.pdbx_description
1 polymer ?
#
loop_
_entity_poly.entity_id
_entity_poly.type
_entity_poly.pdbx_seq_one_letter_code
_entity_poly.pdbx_strand_id
1 'polypeptide(L)'
;MYRNTQWLDEVKDIDTGELIQEGTDQSAGHFNNMEHGISDAHLAAALLVIQSSLTADQVATEEKTVTLTNTQRYPFNSSTQTIALSTVRNFADYTVEAEIADHEGNVGEVRIFDRMLNGFKVAYDGS
;
A
#
# COMPACT_ATOMS: atom_id res chain seq x y z
N MET A 1 18.49 15.45 -10.82
CA MET A 1 18.00 14.39 -11.74
C MET A 1 19.18 13.77 -12.45
N TYR A 2 19.22 12.47 -12.53
CA TYR A 2 20.27 11.75 -13.25
C TYR A 2 20.33 12.15 -14.71
N ARG A 3 21.54 12.33 -15.24
CA ARG A 3 21.80 12.53 -16.66
C ARG A 3 22.75 11.44 -17.14
N ASN A 4 22.35 10.72 -18.16
CA ASN A 4 23.16 9.66 -18.73
C ASN A 4 24.40 10.22 -19.44
N THR A 5 25.48 9.45 -19.40
CA THR A 5 26.67 9.72 -20.21
C THR A 5 26.43 9.24 -21.64
N GLN A 6 26.70 10.08 -22.60
CA GLN A 6 26.71 9.67 -24.00
C GLN A 6 28.09 9.07 -24.34
N TRP A 7 28.11 7.78 -24.57
CA TRP A 7 29.33 7.08 -24.91
C TRP A 7 29.59 7.17 -26.39
N LEU A 8 30.82 7.55 -26.77
CA LEU A 8 31.27 7.64 -28.15
C LEU A 8 32.48 6.73 -28.31
N ASP A 9 32.56 6.07 -29.45
CA ASP A 9 33.74 5.28 -29.82
C ASP A 9 34.84 6.18 -30.38
N GLU A 10 36.08 5.80 -30.15
CA GLU A 10 37.23 6.40 -30.85
C GLU A 10 37.25 5.95 -32.30
N VAL A 11 37.32 6.91 -33.20
CA VAL A 11 37.39 6.66 -34.63
C VAL A 11 38.66 7.27 -35.20
N LYS A 12 39.51 6.47 -35.82
CA LYS A 12 40.74 6.88 -36.51
C LYS A 12 40.66 6.61 -37.98
N ASP A 13 41.33 7.45 -38.76
CA ASP A 13 41.52 7.19 -40.19
C ASP A 13 42.41 5.95 -40.38
N ILE A 14 41.97 5.01 -41.23
CA ILE A 14 42.68 3.74 -41.47
C ILE A 14 44.00 3.96 -42.17
N ASP A 15 44.05 4.93 -43.08
CA ASP A 15 45.23 5.18 -43.94
C ASP A 15 46.28 6.06 -43.27
N THR A 16 45.84 7.10 -42.54
CA THR A 16 46.73 8.10 -41.89
C THR A 16 46.92 7.89 -40.42
N GLY A 17 46.04 7.14 -39.73
CA GLY A 17 46.00 6.97 -38.30
C GLY A 17 45.56 8.23 -37.55
N GLU A 18 45.05 9.22 -38.26
CA GLU A 18 44.59 10.47 -37.68
C GLU A 18 43.27 10.28 -36.91
N LEU A 19 43.16 10.94 -35.76
CA LEU A 19 41.96 10.86 -34.92
C LEU A 19 40.82 11.67 -35.58
N ILE A 20 39.74 10.98 -35.98
CA ILE A 20 38.52 11.60 -36.52
C ILE A 20 37.54 11.95 -35.40
N GLN A 21 37.36 11.04 -34.46
CA GLN A 21 36.47 11.20 -33.31
C GLN A 21 37.16 10.70 -32.05
N GLU A 22 37.19 11.52 -31.03
CA GLU A 22 37.66 11.10 -29.71
C GLU A 22 36.61 10.26 -29.01
N GLY A 23 37.01 9.12 -28.47
CA GLY A 23 36.14 8.26 -27.65
C GLY A 23 35.86 8.87 -26.28
N THR A 24 34.77 8.50 -25.71
CA THR A 24 34.43 8.89 -24.33
C THR A 24 35.38 8.22 -23.35
N ASP A 25 35.99 9.01 -22.48
CA ASP A 25 36.91 8.54 -21.48
C ASP A 25 36.22 7.66 -20.42
N GLN A 26 36.84 6.51 -20.12
CA GLN A 26 36.39 5.59 -19.07
C GLN A 26 36.97 6.04 -17.72
N SER A 27 36.45 7.13 -17.19
CA SER A 27 36.89 7.71 -15.93
C SER A 27 36.05 7.25 -14.74
N ALA A 28 36.60 7.39 -13.55
CA ALA A 28 35.85 7.20 -12.31
C ALA A 28 34.61 8.08 -12.24
N GLY A 29 34.68 9.31 -12.81
CA GLY A 29 33.53 10.20 -12.85
C GLY A 29 32.37 9.66 -13.67
N HIS A 30 32.65 9.07 -14.85
CA HIS A 30 31.62 8.43 -15.68
C HIS A 30 31.04 7.17 -15.03
N PHE A 31 31.87 6.33 -14.43
CA PHE A 31 31.40 5.14 -13.71
C PHE A 31 30.57 5.51 -12.48
N ASN A 32 31.00 6.49 -11.69
CA ASN A 32 30.23 6.99 -10.55
C ASN A 32 28.90 7.59 -10.98
N ASN A 33 28.84 8.25 -12.13
CA ASN A 33 27.58 8.75 -12.68
C ASN A 33 26.61 7.61 -12.97
N MET A 34 27.09 6.49 -13.53
CA MET A 34 26.27 5.28 -13.75
C MET A 34 25.79 4.68 -12.42
N GLU A 35 26.65 4.56 -11.44
CA GLU A 35 26.31 4.04 -10.11
C GLU A 35 25.24 4.89 -9.42
N HIS A 36 25.37 6.21 -9.50
CA HIS A 36 24.34 7.12 -8.98
C HIS A 36 23.01 6.94 -9.70
N GLY A 37 23.02 6.77 -11.02
CA GLY A 37 21.81 6.52 -11.80
C GLY A 37 21.12 5.21 -11.40
N ILE A 38 21.88 4.16 -11.15
CA ILE A 38 21.37 2.86 -10.68
C ILE A 38 20.76 3.00 -9.28
N SER A 39 21.44 3.68 -8.37
CA SER A 39 20.94 3.96 -7.02
C SER A 39 19.64 4.76 -7.04
N ASP A 40 19.56 5.81 -7.86
CA ASP A 40 18.37 6.65 -7.99
C ASP A 40 17.18 5.85 -8.55
N ALA A 41 17.41 5.02 -9.56
CA ALA A 41 16.39 4.15 -10.13
C ALA A 41 15.89 3.11 -9.12
N HIS A 42 16.78 2.53 -8.32
CA HIS A 42 16.44 1.58 -7.28
C HIS A 42 15.57 2.23 -6.19
N LEU A 43 15.94 3.42 -5.74
CA LEU A 43 15.16 4.17 -4.76
C LEU A 43 13.77 4.53 -5.30
N ALA A 44 13.68 5.01 -6.54
CA ALA A 44 12.40 5.34 -7.18
C ALA A 44 11.49 4.10 -7.29
N ALA A 45 12.03 2.94 -7.66
CA ALA A 45 11.28 1.69 -7.72
C ALA A 45 10.77 1.26 -6.33
N ALA A 46 11.60 1.38 -5.29
CA ALA A 46 11.20 1.08 -3.92
C ALA A 46 10.06 1.98 -3.43
N LEU A 47 10.12 3.28 -3.72
CA LEU A 47 9.06 4.23 -3.38
C LEU A 47 7.75 3.93 -4.11
N LEU A 48 7.80 3.53 -5.38
CA LEU A 48 6.62 3.12 -6.14
C LEU A 48 5.96 1.87 -5.57
N VAL A 49 6.72 0.90 -5.11
CA VAL A 49 6.18 -0.30 -4.45
C VAL A 49 5.44 0.07 -3.17
N ILE A 50 6.04 0.92 -2.33
CA ILE A 50 5.40 1.40 -1.09
C ILE A 50 4.12 2.16 -1.39
N GLN A 51 4.15 3.09 -2.33
CA GLN A 51 2.98 3.88 -2.73
C GLN A 51 1.86 3.01 -3.29
N SER A 52 2.18 2.02 -4.13
CA SER A 52 1.22 1.06 -4.67
C SER A 52 0.55 0.25 -3.56
N SER A 53 1.32 -0.22 -2.58
CA SER A 53 0.80 -0.93 -1.41
C SER A 53 -0.18 -0.08 -0.60
N LEU A 54 0.17 1.17 -0.31
CA LEU A 54 -0.68 2.10 0.44
C LEU A 54 -1.96 2.43 -0.33
N THR A 55 -1.87 2.65 -1.64
CA THR A 55 -3.04 2.91 -2.49
C THR A 55 -3.98 1.71 -2.54
N ALA A 56 -3.45 0.50 -2.68
CA ALA A 56 -4.24 -0.72 -2.66
C ALA A 56 -4.98 -0.91 -1.34
N ASP A 57 -4.34 -0.60 -0.21
CA ASP A 57 -4.97 -0.64 1.10
C ASP A 57 -6.09 0.40 1.26
N GLN A 58 -5.91 1.60 0.74
CA GLN A 58 -6.91 2.68 0.80
C GLN A 58 -8.15 2.40 -0.04
N VAL A 59 -8.03 1.73 -1.19
CA VAL A 59 -9.14 1.43 -2.10
C VAL A 59 -9.74 0.04 -1.89
N ALA A 60 -9.11 -0.81 -1.10
CA ALA A 60 -9.63 -2.14 -0.81
C ALA A 60 -10.88 -2.04 0.07
N THR A 61 -11.95 -2.66 -0.39
CA THR A 61 -13.22 -2.75 0.34
C THR A 61 -13.61 -4.20 0.56
N GLU A 62 -14.24 -4.47 1.69
CA GLU A 62 -14.78 -5.78 2.03
C GLU A 62 -16.23 -5.62 2.48
N GLU A 63 -17.06 -6.58 2.12
CA GLU A 63 -18.44 -6.67 2.58
C GLU A 63 -18.66 -8.02 3.24
N LYS A 64 -19.27 -8.00 4.42
CA LYS A 64 -19.62 -9.21 5.17
C LYS A 64 -21.00 -9.09 5.77
N THR A 65 -21.75 -10.16 5.70
CA THR A 65 -23.02 -10.29 6.42
C THR A 65 -22.81 -11.16 7.64
N VAL A 66 -23.19 -10.64 8.80
CA VAL A 66 -23.07 -11.32 10.08
C VAL A 66 -24.38 -11.26 10.84
N THR A 67 -24.64 -12.26 11.66
CA THR A 67 -25.82 -12.28 12.53
C THR A 67 -25.36 -12.03 13.97
N LEU A 68 -25.90 -11.00 14.59
CA LEU A 68 -25.67 -10.67 15.99
C LEU A 68 -26.88 -11.12 16.81
N THR A 69 -26.63 -11.71 17.96
CA THR A 69 -27.69 -12.14 18.89
C THR A 69 -27.40 -11.65 20.29
N ASN A 70 -28.46 -11.22 21.01
CA ASN A 70 -28.38 -10.88 22.41
C ASN A 70 -29.28 -11.86 23.21
N THR A 71 -28.68 -12.60 24.11
CA THR A 71 -29.40 -13.58 24.96
C THR A 71 -29.62 -13.07 26.37
N GLN A 72 -29.14 -11.87 26.68
CA GLN A 72 -29.22 -11.29 28.01
C GLN A 72 -30.34 -10.24 28.12
N ARG A 73 -30.85 -10.09 29.30
CA ARG A 73 -31.85 -9.06 29.61
C ARG A 73 -31.18 -7.77 30.06
N TYR A 74 -31.80 -6.66 29.70
CA TYR A 74 -31.37 -5.34 30.18
C TYR A 74 -31.13 -5.36 31.73
N PRO A 75 -30.04 -4.77 32.22
CA PRO A 75 -29.08 -3.92 31.53
C PRO A 75 -27.90 -4.66 30.86
N PHE A 76 -27.91 -5.96 30.86
CA PHE A 76 -26.84 -6.77 30.29
C PHE A 76 -27.04 -7.00 28.78
N ASN A 77 -25.95 -7.13 28.06
CA ASN A 77 -25.98 -7.34 26.61
C ASN A 77 -24.81 -8.23 26.17
N SER A 78 -25.12 -9.27 25.39
CA SER A 78 -24.15 -10.24 24.89
C SER A 78 -23.98 -10.18 23.36
N SER A 79 -24.39 -9.07 22.72
CA SER A 79 -24.40 -8.96 21.25
C SER A 79 -23.03 -8.75 20.63
N THR A 80 -22.01 -8.44 21.43
CA THR A 80 -20.66 -8.15 20.92
C THR A 80 -20.08 -9.33 20.14
N GLN A 81 -19.66 -9.07 18.92
CA GLN A 81 -18.98 -10.04 18.06
C GLN A 81 -17.74 -9.40 17.42
N THR A 82 -16.67 -10.19 17.30
CA THR A 82 -15.48 -9.80 16.58
C THR A 82 -15.61 -10.17 15.12
N ILE A 83 -15.39 -9.20 14.24
CA ILE A 83 -15.41 -9.38 12.79
C ILE A 83 -13.97 -9.35 12.30
N ALA A 84 -13.50 -10.46 11.74
CA ALA A 84 -12.17 -10.54 11.14
C ALA A 84 -12.18 -9.98 9.71
N LEU A 85 -11.19 -9.18 9.38
CA LEU A 85 -10.94 -8.74 8.01
C LEU A 85 -10.28 -9.86 7.20
N SER A 86 -10.65 -9.99 5.93
CA SER A 86 -10.02 -10.96 5.02
C SER A 86 -8.59 -10.56 4.68
N THR A 87 -8.32 -9.26 4.64
CA THR A 87 -6.99 -8.69 4.40
C THR A 87 -6.59 -7.83 5.58
N VAL A 88 -5.41 -8.09 6.15
CA VAL A 88 -4.83 -7.25 7.20
C VAL A 88 -4.54 -5.86 6.63
N ARG A 89 -4.97 -4.82 7.33
CA ARG A 89 -4.77 -3.43 6.93
C ARG A 89 -3.44 -2.90 7.45
N ASN A 90 -2.90 -1.90 6.77
CA ASN A 90 -1.69 -1.20 7.23
C ASN A 90 -1.98 -0.20 8.34
N PHE A 91 -3.21 0.31 8.41
CA PHE A 91 -3.67 1.29 9.39
C PHE A 91 -5.03 0.89 9.96
N ALA A 92 -5.28 1.28 11.20
CA ALA A 92 -6.54 1.00 11.90
C ALA A 92 -7.60 2.11 11.70
N ASP A 93 -7.37 3.07 10.81
CA ASP A 93 -8.23 4.22 10.55
C ASP A 93 -9.24 4.01 9.40
N TYR A 94 -9.42 2.77 8.96
CA TYR A 94 -10.42 2.42 7.95
C TYR A 94 -11.84 2.73 8.44
N THR A 95 -12.71 3.08 7.52
CA THR A 95 -14.13 3.35 7.79
C THR A 95 -14.94 2.06 7.75
N VAL A 96 -15.79 1.87 8.73
CA VAL A 96 -16.75 0.75 8.79
C VAL A 96 -18.16 1.32 8.76
N GLU A 97 -18.95 0.85 7.80
CA GLU A 97 -20.37 1.16 7.70
C GLU A 97 -21.18 -0.11 7.97
N ALA A 98 -22.20 0.01 8.81
CA ALA A 98 -23.09 -1.10 9.12
C ALA A 98 -24.51 -0.77 8.69
N GLU A 99 -25.11 -1.71 7.97
CA GLU A 99 -26.50 -1.64 7.56
C GLU A 99 -27.28 -2.82 8.15
N ILE A 100 -28.47 -2.56 8.65
CA ILE A 100 -29.35 -3.59 9.17
C ILE A 100 -30.17 -4.15 8.01
N ALA A 101 -29.87 -5.39 7.61
CA ALA A 101 -30.60 -6.06 6.53
C ALA A 101 -31.94 -6.64 7.00
N ASP A 102 -31.94 -7.23 8.21
CA ASP A 102 -33.14 -7.83 8.81
C ASP A 102 -32.98 -7.85 10.33
N HIS A 103 -34.07 -7.79 11.08
CA HIS A 103 -34.03 -7.82 12.54
C HIS A 103 -35.31 -8.37 13.16
N GLU A 104 -35.18 -8.97 14.31
CA GLU A 104 -36.25 -9.33 15.21
C GLU A 104 -36.13 -8.46 16.49
N GLY A 105 -37.25 -7.87 16.94
CA GLY A 105 -37.27 -7.05 18.13
C GLY A 105 -36.65 -5.65 17.96
N ASN A 106 -36.17 -5.09 19.05
CA ASN A 106 -35.60 -3.75 19.09
C ASN A 106 -34.07 -3.81 18.97
N VAL A 107 -33.51 -3.27 17.90
CA VAL A 107 -32.08 -3.25 17.67
C VAL A 107 -31.38 -2.16 18.46
N GLY A 108 -32.01 -0.99 18.62
CA GLY A 108 -31.35 0.17 19.21
C GLY A 108 -30.22 0.70 18.32
N GLU A 109 -29.12 1.10 18.92
CA GLU A 109 -27.95 1.62 18.21
C GLU A 109 -26.93 0.51 17.93
N VAL A 110 -26.41 0.47 16.70
CA VAL A 110 -25.28 -0.41 16.34
C VAL A 110 -23.97 0.34 16.58
N ARG A 111 -23.07 -0.26 17.33
CA ARG A 111 -21.78 0.32 17.68
C ARG A 111 -20.64 -0.50 17.09
N ILE A 112 -19.65 0.23 16.54
CA ILE A 112 -18.43 -0.33 15.99
C ILE A 112 -17.27 0.23 16.81
N PHE A 113 -16.45 -0.65 17.35
CA PHE A 113 -15.36 -0.29 18.27
C PHE A 113 -14.20 -1.28 18.17
N ASP A 114 -13.11 -1.00 18.89
CA ASP A 114 -11.90 -1.82 18.90
C ASP A 114 -11.38 -2.14 17.50
N ARG A 115 -11.24 -1.12 16.66
CA ARG A 115 -10.65 -1.28 15.33
C ARG A 115 -9.17 -1.65 15.45
N MET A 116 -8.81 -2.77 14.84
CA MET A 116 -7.45 -3.28 14.78
C MET A 116 -7.08 -3.54 13.32
N LEU A 117 -5.82 -3.81 13.04
CA LEU A 117 -5.33 -4.04 11.68
C LEU A 117 -6.00 -5.24 10.99
N ASN A 118 -6.46 -6.22 11.76
CA ASN A 118 -7.04 -7.46 11.26
C ASN A 118 -8.53 -7.63 11.56
N GLY A 119 -9.19 -6.66 12.18
CA GLY A 119 -10.59 -6.76 12.50
C GLY A 119 -11.11 -5.67 13.42
N PHE A 120 -12.36 -5.77 13.79
CA PHE A 120 -13.05 -4.84 14.70
C PHE A 120 -14.16 -5.58 15.45
N LYS A 121 -14.75 -4.91 16.43
CA LYS A 121 -15.90 -5.44 17.16
C LYS A 121 -17.16 -4.66 16.79
N VAL A 122 -18.27 -5.36 16.78
CA VAL A 122 -19.61 -4.81 16.56
C VAL A 122 -20.56 -5.30 17.63
N ALA A 123 -21.46 -4.44 18.05
CA ALA A 123 -22.52 -4.74 19.02
C ALA A 123 -23.75 -3.89 18.74
N TYR A 124 -24.90 -4.28 19.28
CA TYR A 124 -26.11 -3.45 19.27
C TYR A 124 -26.69 -3.34 20.69
N ASP A 125 -27.39 -2.23 20.95
CA ASP A 125 -27.88 -1.90 22.29
C ASP A 125 -29.29 -2.44 22.59
N GLY A 126 -30.01 -2.92 21.60
CA GLY A 126 -31.36 -3.43 21.73
C GLY A 126 -31.49 -4.70 22.57
N SER A 127 -32.73 -5.03 22.90
CA SER A 127 -33.08 -6.22 23.67
C SER A 127 -34.05 -7.11 22.93
#